data_d249e98d5fe70fe4baf474201eec18c1
#
_entry.id   d249e98d5fe70fe4baf474201eec18c1
#
_cell.length_a   1.000
_cell.length_b   1.000
_cell.length_c   1.000
_cell.angle_alpha   90.00
_cell.angle_beta   90.00
_cell.angle_gamma   90.00
#
_symmetry.space_group_name_H-M   'P 1'
#
loop_
_entity.id
_entity.type
_entity.pdbx_description
1 polymer ?
#
loop_
_entity_poly.entity_id
_entity_poly.type
_entity_poly.pdbx_seq_one_letter_code
_entity_poly.pdbx_strand_id
1 'polypeptide(L)'
;MQTFHTARFSGSPHIMVGFLLVLALTGCVNSWDGPPHFVHIDAIQLELSPEEGAATERIEEVWVYSETDVLGAFPLPADIPLSPEQLGSSAEITFSAGIRANAISSTRQPYPFYDAVVENLDIDYGGFDTLALTVGYTELTEVMVAEDFETANRFQESVTSSGQVIRTEDPAFVLDGVGSGLIVLDSAHHTVISSTNEQEYDLGTNGPVWLELDYSCTQPFWIGLYVKNAVNAQRVPILILNSTDGERNKIYLDLGPVVRTSPDATHYEITLDAYYDGSAESTFVMVDNFKLLRYP
;
A
#
# COMPACT_ATOMS: atom_id res chain seq x y z
N MET A 1 -17.22 -34.24 87.81
CA MET A 1 -18.10 -34.23 86.62
C MET A 1 -18.04 -32.82 86.04
N GLN A 2 -17.10 -32.53 85.15
CA GLN A 2 -16.85 -31.19 84.52
C GLN A 2 -17.48 -31.14 83.15
N THR A 3 -18.40 -30.23 82.96
CA THR A 3 -19.09 -29.96 81.73
C THR A 3 -18.29 -28.97 80.93
N PHE A 4 -17.81 -29.37 79.73
CA PHE A 4 -17.19 -28.51 78.73
C PHE A 4 -18.27 -27.74 77.96
N HIS A 5 -18.23 -26.40 78.01
CA HIS A 5 -19.01 -25.53 77.13
C HIS A 5 -18.23 -25.29 75.79
N THR A 6 -18.76 -25.80 74.73
CA THR A 6 -18.27 -25.48 73.41
C THR A 6 -18.95 -24.20 72.88
N ALA A 7 -18.20 -23.13 72.72
CA ALA A 7 -18.67 -21.92 72.05
C ALA A 7 -18.74 -22.16 70.55
N ARG A 8 -19.96 -22.09 69.96
CA ARG A 8 -20.18 -22.06 68.55
C ARG A 8 -20.03 -20.61 68.04
N PHE A 9 -18.97 -20.35 67.23
CA PHE A 9 -18.88 -19.14 66.43
C PHE A 9 -19.81 -19.29 65.20
N SER A 10 -20.92 -18.56 65.20
CA SER A 10 -21.80 -18.43 64.04
C SER A 10 -21.33 -17.20 63.26
N GLY A 11 -20.36 -17.43 62.35
CA GLY A 11 -19.98 -16.42 61.37
C GLY A 11 -21.05 -16.32 60.30
N SER A 12 -21.66 -15.15 60.16
CA SER A 12 -22.68 -14.90 59.18
C SER A 12 -22.04 -14.99 57.75
N PRO A 13 -22.58 -15.80 56.83
CA PRO A 13 -22.01 -15.98 55.47
C PRO A 13 -21.96 -14.67 54.67
N HIS A 14 -22.72 -13.65 55.06
CA HIS A 14 -22.74 -12.34 54.41
C HIS A 14 -21.45 -11.51 54.63
N ILE A 15 -20.73 -11.72 55.74
CA ILE A 15 -19.46 -11.02 56.02
C ILE A 15 -18.33 -11.57 55.12
N MET A 16 -18.34 -12.89 54.89
CA MET A 16 -17.32 -13.53 54.04
C MET A 16 -17.47 -13.20 52.56
N VAL A 17 -18.72 -13.07 52.06
CA VAL A 17 -19.02 -12.65 50.70
C VAL A 17 -18.64 -11.17 50.46
N GLY A 18 -18.90 -10.31 51.47
CA GLY A 18 -18.50 -8.88 51.38
C GLY A 18 -16.99 -8.69 51.32
N PHE A 19 -16.22 -9.50 52.07
CA PHE A 19 -14.75 -9.44 52.04
C PHE A 19 -14.15 -9.96 50.73
N LEU A 20 -14.76 -10.99 50.10
CA LEU A 20 -14.38 -11.50 48.80
C LEU A 20 -14.69 -10.50 47.67
N LEU A 21 -15.81 -9.76 47.80
CA LEU A 21 -16.19 -8.74 46.77
C LEU A 21 -15.30 -7.50 46.81
N VAL A 22 -14.80 -7.11 48.01
CA VAL A 22 -13.86 -5.99 48.14
C VAL A 22 -12.49 -6.34 47.61
N LEU A 23 -12.03 -7.60 47.72
CA LEU A 23 -10.78 -8.07 47.12
C LEU A 23 -10.83 -8.15 45.57
N ALA A 24 -12.01 -8.33 44.96
CA ALA A 24 -12.18 -8.35 43.52
C ALA A 24 -12.14 -6.94 42.90
N LEU A 25 -12.25 -5.87 43.68
CA LEU A 25 -12.20 -4.47 43.22
C LEU A 25 -10.79 -3.87 43.27
N THR A 26 -9.79 -4.57 43.77
CA THR A 26 -8.38 -4.20 43.61
C THR A 26 -7.88 -4.68 42.25
N GLY A 27 -8.60 -4.32 41.19
CA GLY A 27 -8.09 -4.42 39.82
C GLY A 27 -6.84 -3.54 39.72
N CYS A 28 -5.84 -4.03 39.02
CA CYS A 28 -4.58 -3.35 38.75
C CYS A 28 -4.85 -1.88 38.36
N VAL A 29 -4.65 -0.97 39.29
CA VAL A 29 -4.43 0.42 38.97
C VAL A 29 -2.98 0.41 38.50
N ASN A 30 -2.77 0.27 37.18
CA ASN A 30 -1.51 0.72 36.61
C ASN A 30 -1.37 2.18 37.03
N SER A 31 -0.32 2.48 37.76
CA SER A 31 0.10 3.87 37.96
C SER A 31 0.36 4.47 36.60
N TRP A 32 -0.60 5.22 36.09
CA TRP A 32 -0.45 5.94 34.85
C TRP A 32 0.41 7.16 35.16
N ASP A 33 1.69 7.09 34.80
CA ASP A 33 2.66 8.13 35.14
C ASP A 33 2.46 9.43 34.36
N GLY A 34 1.55 9.42 33.39
CA GLY A 34 1.16 10.58 32.58
C GLY A 34 0.68 10.19 31.17
N PRO A 35 0.19 11.15 30.37
CA PRO A 35 -0.18 10.91 28.99
C PRO A 35 1.08 10.57 28.17
N PRO A 36 0.94 9.77 27.09
CA PRO A 36 2.07 9.47 26.20
C PRO A 36 2.63 10.74 25.55
N HIS A 37 3.83 10.64 25.02
CA HIS A 37 4.33 11.58 24.03
C HIS A 37 3.62 11.33 22.72
N PHE A 38 3.22 12.37 22.00
CA PHE A 38 2.59 12.24 20.70
C PHE A 38 3.51 12.77 19.60
N VAL A 39 3.59 12.01 18.51
CA VAL A 39 4.25 12.43 17.27
C VAL A 39 3.19 12.60 16.20
N HIS A 40 3.04 13.82 15.69
CA HIS A 40 2.14 14.13 14.59
C HIS A 40 2.84 13.98 13.25
N ILE A 41 2.22 13.25 12.30
CA ILE A 41 2.64 13.12 10.92
C ILE A 41 1.43 13.39 10.04
N ASP A 42 1.50 14.48 9.27
CA ASP A 42 0.42 14.85 8.35
C ASP A 42 0.40 13.96 7.10
N ALA A 43 1.55 13.83 6.44
CA ALA A 43 1.74 12.99 5.26
C ALA A 43 3.21 12.54 5.18
N ILE A 44 3.47 11.51 4.37
CA ILE A 44 4.82 11.10 3.98
C ILE A 44 4.98 11.48 2.51
N GLN A 45 6.00 12.27 2.19
CA GLN A 45 6.29 12.72 0.84
C GLN A 45 7.23 11.74 0.14
N LEU A 46 7.02 11.55 -1.17
CA LEU A 46 7.93 10.79 -2.02
C LEU A 46 8.82 11.75 -2.82
N GLU A 47 10.13 11.61 -2.71
CA GLU A 47 11.12 12.31 -3.53
C GLU A 47 11.90 11.30 -4.36
N LEU A 48 11.94 11.51 -5.67
CA LEU A 48 12.60 10.63 -6.63
C LEU A 48 13.59 11.41 -7.50
N SER A 49 14.60 10.71 -8.00
CA SER A 49 15.46 11.22 -9.06
C SER A 49 14.71 11.21 -10.40
N PRO A 50 15.09 12.05 -11.38
CA PRO A 50 14.43 12.08 -12.68
C PRO A 50 14.44 10.73 -13.43
N GLU A 51 15.45 9.90 -13.19
CA GLU A 51 15.58 8.58 -13.80
C GLU A 51 14.57 7.56 -13.25
N GLU A 52 14.03 7.81 -12.06
CA GLU A 52 13.04 6.96 -11.42
C GLU A 52 11.60 7.31 -11.81
N GLY A 53 11.45 8.33 -12.68
CA GLY A 53 10.16 8.79 -13.19
C GLY A 53 9.39 9.69 -12.20
N ALA A 54 8.10 9.88 -12.44
CA ALA A 54 7.27 10.80 -11.66
C ALA A 54 7.14 10.38 -10.19
N ALA A 55 7.24 11.35 -9.27
CA ALA A 55 7.10 11.13 -7.83
C ALA A 55 5.63 11.10 -7.40
N THR A 56 4.81 10.28 -8.07
CA THR A 56 3.42 10.06 -7.69
C THR A 56 3.32 8.97 -6.63
N GLU A 57 2.50 9.19 -5.61
CA GLU A 57 2.37 8.26 -4.49
C GLU A 57 0.91 8.16 -4.01
N ARG A 58 0.65 7.10 -3.23
CA ARG A 58 -0.55 6.91 -2.44
C ARG A 58 -0.19 6.21 -1.13
N ILE A 59 0.54 6.95 -0.29
CA ILE A 59 0.94 6.52 1.04
C ILE A 59 -0.21 6.86 2.00
N GLU A 60 -0.89 5.84 2.51
CA GLU A 60 -2.10 6.05 3.33
C GLU A 60 -1.83 5.80 4.82
N GLU A 61 -0.65 5.28 5.18
CA GLU A 61 -0.31 4.87 6.54
C GLU A 61 1.15 5.06 6.84
N VAL A 62 1.45 5.19 8.12
CA VAL A 62 2.80 5.06 8.67
C VAL A 62 2.88 3.85 9.58
N TRP A 63 3.86 3.00 9.37
CA TRP A 63 4.23 1.89 10.24
C TRP A 63 5.37 2.32 11.12
N VAL A 64 5.23 2.12 12.43
CA VAL A 64 6.13 2.65 13.45
C VAL A 64 6.74 1.51 14.24
N TYR A 65 8.07 1.56 14.37
CA TYR A 65 8.85 0.54 15.08
C TYR A 65 9.80 1.21 16.07
N SER A 66 10.03 0.55 17.19
CA SER A 66 11.23 0.76 18.03
C SER A 66 12.31 -0.27 17.63
N GLU A 67 13.48 -0.23 18.26
CA GLU A 67 14.53 -1.22 18.02
C GLU A 67 14.07 -2.68 18.20
N THR A 68 13.09 -2.93 19.06
CA THR A 68 12.66 -4.27 19.46
C THR A 68 11.25 -4.64 19.08
N ASP A 69 10.37 -3.65 18.87
CA ASP A 69 8.93 -3.88 18.78
C ASP A 69 8.27 -3.12 17.63
N VAL A 70 7.19 -3.68 17.10
CA VAL A 70 6.24 -2.98 16.24
C VAL A 70 5.30 -2.17 17.13
N LEU A 71 5.39 -0.85 17.06
CA LEU A 71 4.53 0.04 17.86
C LEU A 71 3.14 0.18 17.27
N GLY A 72 3.02 0.06 15.95
CA GLY A 72 1.72 0.08 15.28
C GLY A 72 1.77 0.52 13.83
N ALA A 73 0.57 0.52 13.20
CA ALA A 73 0.33 1.09 11.88
C ALA A 73 -0.82 2.10 12.01
N PHE A 74 -0.56 3.35 11.61
CA PHE A 74 -1.47 4.47 11.82
C PHE A 74 -1.88 5.08 10.48
N PRO A 75 -3.19 5.23 10.21
CA PRO A 75 -3.65 5.97 9.03
C PRO A 75 -3.22 7.43 9.09
N LEU A 76 -2.76 7.98 7.97
CA LEU A 76 -2.38 9.39 7.85
C LEU A 76 -3.61 10.29 7.58
N PRO A 77 -3.67 11.51 8.13
CA PRO A 77 -2.73 12.07 9.13
C PRO A 77 -2.85 11.36 10.48
N ALA A 78 -1.74 11.26 11.24
CA ALA A 78 -1.67 10.46 12.45
C ALA A 78 -1.08 11.22 13.64
N ASP A 79 -1.68 11.02 14.83
CA ASP A 79 -1.09 11.34 16.13
C ASP A 79 -0.66 10.03 16.79
N ILE A 80 0.62 9.75 16.78
CA ILE A 80 1.21 8.47 17.20
C ILE A 80 1.59 8.54 18.66
N PRO A 81 0.98 7.71 19.55
CA PRO A 81 1.32 7.69 20.96
C PRO A 81 2.60 6.88 21.22
N LEU A 82 3.61 7.50 21.79
CA LEU A 82 4.84 6.87 22.26
C LEU A 82 4.84 6.87 23.79
N SER A 83 4.98 5.68 24.40
CA SER A 83 4.97 5.52 25.85
C SER A 83 6.36 5.72 26.44
N PRO A 84 6.62 6.75 27.28
CA PRO A 84 7.89 6.90 27.98
C PRO A 84 8.20 5.73 28.93
N GLU A 85 7.16 5.06 29.46
CA GLU A 85 7.31 3.88 30.30
C GLU A 85 7.89 2.69 29.53
N GLN A 86 7.51 2.54 28.25
CA GLN A 86 7.96 1.45 27.39
C GLN A 86 9.29 1.75 26.69
N LEU A 87 9.47 2.99 26.25
CA LEU A 87 10.57 3.39 25.37
C LEU A 87 11.70 4.12 26.13
N GLY A 88 11.45 4.60 27.36
CA GLY A 88 12.37 5.46 28.10
C GLY A 88 12.21 6.93 27.70
N SER A 89 13.15 7.76 28.15
CA SER A 89 13.14 9.21 27.88
C SER A 89 13.74 9.59 26.53
N SER A 90 14.29 8.66 25.77
CA SER A 90 14.78 8.83 24.41
C SER A 90 14.82 7.48 23.72
N ALA A 91 14.41 7.42 22.46
CA ALA A 91 14.42 6.20 21.67
C ALA A 91 14.63 6.49 20.18
N GLU A 92 15.26 5.54 19.50
CA GLU A 92 15.30 5.48 18.06
C GLU A 92 13.98 4.89 17.56
N ILE A 93 13.27 5.65 16.72
CA ILE A 93 11.99 5.27 16.15
C ILE A 93 12.13 5.22 14.64
N THR A 94 11.69 4.11 14.07
CA THR A 94 11.67 3.89 12.62
C THR A 94 10.25 4.05 12.07
N PHE A 95 10.12 4.85 11.02
CA PHE A 95 8.88 5.13 10.31
C PHE A 95 8.98 4.57 8.88
N SER A 96 8.05 3.71 8.50
CA SER A 96 7.96 3.14 7.16
C SER A 96 6.66 3.52 6.49
N ALA A 97 6.71 3.93 5.23
CA ALA A 97 5.54 4.26 4.44
C ALA A 97 4.71 3.02 4.14
N GLY A 98 3.42 3.07 4.46
CA GLY A 98 2.47 1.98 4.28
C GLY A 98 1.53 2.21 3.10
N ILE A 99 1.31 1.13 2.33
CA ILE A 99 0.44 1.12 1.16
C ILE A 99 -0.58 -0.02 1.25
N ARG A 100 -1.56 0.01 0.36
CA ARG A 100 -2.50 -1.11 0.15
C ARG A 100 -2.10 -1.89 -1.10
N ALA A 101 -1.55 -3.09 -0.92
CA ALA A 101 -1.24 -3.97 -2.04
C ALA A 101 -2.51 -4.31 -2.83
N ASN A 102 -2.44 -4.20 -4.15
CA ASN A 102 -3.54 -4.50 -5.06
C ASN A 102 -4.83 -3.71 -4.77
N ALA A 103 -4.73 -2.53 -4.15
CA ALA A 103 -5.84 -1.69 -3.69
C ALA A 103 -6.84 -2.40 -2.74
N ILE A 104 -6.44 -3.50 -2.10
CA ILE A 104 -7.28 -4.26 -1.18
C ILE A 104 -7.10 -3.70 0.23
N SER A 105 -8.18 -3.28 0.87
CA SER A 105 -8.12 -2.62 2.19
C SER A 105 -7.52 -3.48 3.33
N SER A 106 -7.55 -4.81 3.19
CA SER A 106 -6.98 -5.74 4.17
C SER A 106 -5.50 -6.09 3.93
N THR A 107 -4.91 -5.66 2.80
CA THR A 107 -3.51 -5.96 2.45
C THR A 107 -2.59 -4.76 2.73
N ARG A 108 -2.74 -4.19 3.90
CA ARG A 108 -1.95 -3.07 4.40
C ARG A 108 -0.57 -3.56 4.81
N GLN A 109 0.47 -2.91 4.31
CA GLN A 109 1.86 -3.28 4.63
C GLN A 109 2.83 -2.14 4.34
N PRO A 110 4.01 -2.12 4.97
CA PRO A 110 5.11 -1.26 4.52
C PRO A 110 5.42 -1.55 3.06
N TYR A 111 5.67 -0.51 2.28
CA TYR A 111 6.09 -0.71 0.89
C TYR A 111 7.56 -1.12 0.84
N PRO A 112 7.90 -2.27 0.26
CA PRO A 112 9.25 -2.81 0.38
C PRO A 112 10.31 -1.98 -0.34
N PHE A 113 9.92 -1.10 -1.26
CA PHE A 113 10.86 -0.30 -2.06
C PHE A 113 11.06 1.12 -1.54
N TYR A 114 10.29 1.58 -0.54
CA TYR A 114 10.56 2.88 0.08
C TYR A 114 11.52 2.75 1.24
N ASP A 115 12.42 3.74 1.35
CA ASP A 115 13.29 3.86 2.51
C ASP A 115 12.49 4.04 3.80
N ALA A 116 13.02 3.51 4.88
CA ALA A 116 12.52 3.83 6.21
C ALA A 116 13.22 5.09 6.74
N VAL A 117 12.46 5.95 7.41
CA VAL A 117 13.01 7.13 8.10
C VAL A 117 13.26 6.77 9.56
N VAL A 118 14.47 7.05 10.04
CA VAL A 118 14.88 6.77 11.42
C VAL A 118 15.13 8.09 12.15
N GLU A 119 14.43 8.30 13.26
CA GLU A 119 14.51 9.49 14.08
C GLU A 119 14.85 9.13 15.54
N ASN A 120 15.74 9.92 16.15
CA ASN A 120 16.01 9.85 17.57
C ASN A 120 15.16 10.88 18.29
N LEU A 121 14.20 10.42 19.08
CA LEU A 121 13.23 11.28 19.73
C LEU A 121 13.46 11.33 21.24
N ASP A 122 13.33 12.52 21.82
CA ASP A 122 13.18 12.69 23.26
C ASP A 122 11.70 12.46 23.60
N ILE A 123 11.44 11.51 24.51
CA ILE A 123 10.10 11.02 24.82
C ILE A 123 9.72 11.42 26.23
N ASP A 124 8.91 12.48 26.36
CA ASP A 124 8.46 13.02 27.63
C ASP A 124 6.96 12.77 27.84
N TYR A 125 6.52 12.60 29.09
CA TYR A 125 5.09 12.53 29.39
C TYR A 125 4.37 13.81 28.96
N GLY A 126 3.37 13.66 28.08
CA GLY A 126 2.59 14.78 27.54
C GLY A 126 3.34 15.64 26.51
N GLY A 127 4.50 15.18 26.04
CA GLY A 127 5.24 15.80 24.93
C GLY A 127 4.46 15.70 23.61
N PHE A 128 4.81 16.58 22.66
CA PHE A 128 4.21 16.60 21.33
C PHE A 128 5.21 17.13 20.31
N ASP A 129 5.50 16.32 19.30
CA ASP A 129 6.34 16.68 18.17
C ASP A 129 5.57 16.57 16.85
N THR A 130 6.01 17.29 15.84
CA THR A 130 5.53 17.19 14.46
C THR A 130 6.69 16.86 13.56
N LEU A 131 6.57 15.77 12.80
CA LEU A 131 7.58 15.33 11.85
C LEU A 131 7.08 15.47 10.41
N ALA A 132 7.96 15.97 9.55
CA ALA A 132 7.79 15.93 8.09
C ALA A 132 8.66 14.80 7.55
N LEU A 133 8.03 13.73 7.09
CA LEU A 133 8.74 12.55 6.59
C LEU A 133 8.82 12.58 5.08
N THR A 134 10.00 12.28 4.56
CA THR A 134 10.27 12.12 3.13
C THR A 134 10.95 10.78 2.90
N VAL A 135 10.49 10.03 1.91
CA VAL A 135 11.02 8.74 1.51
C VAL A 135 11.43 8.78 0.04
N GLY A 136 12.41 7.96 -0.32
CA GLY A 136 12.78 7.63 -1.69
C GLY A 136 12.70 6.13 -1.93
N TYR A 137 13.11 5.68 -3.11
CA TYR A 137 13.34 4.26 -3.30
C TYR A 137 14.65 3.84 -2.64
N THR A 138 14.66 2.63 -2.05
CA THR A 138 15.88 2.09 -1.44
C THR A 138 17.00 1.92 -2.47
N GLU A 139 18.26 2.02 -2.05
CA GLU A 139 19.43 1.85 -2.95
C GLU A 139 19.47 0.50 -3.69
N LEU A 140 18.78 -0.52 -3.16
CA LEU A 140 18.69 -1.85 -3.78
C LEU A 140 17.58 -1.94 -4.83
N THR A 141 16.73 -0.93 -4.95
CA THR A 141 15.59 -0.97 -5.86
C THR A 141 16.05 -0.72 -7.30
N GLU A 142 15.80 -1.67 -8.18
CA GLU A 142 15.84 -1.45 -9.62
C GLU A 142 14.49 -0.93 -10.09
N VAL A 143 14.47 0.31 -10.57
CA VAL A 143 13.28 0.97 -11.13
C VAL A 143 13.38 0.97 -12.65
N MET A 144 12.36 0.44 -13.30
CA MET A 144 12.20 0.49 -14.75
C MET A 144 10.95 1.30 -15.07
N VAL A 145 11.13 2.50 -15.62
CA VAL A 145 10.00 3.29 -16.15
C VAL A 145 9.53 2.59 -17.43
N ALA A 146 8.43 1.87 -17.30
CA ALA A 146 7.92 1.05 -18.40
C ALA A 146 7.18 1.90 -19.44
N GLU A 147 6.34 2.84 -18.97
CA GLU A 147 5.63 3.80 -19.81
C GLU A 147 5.21 5.01 -18.96
N ASP A 148 5.55 6.21 -19.42
CA ASP A 148 5.17 7.49 -18.81
C ASP A 148 4.40 8.41 -19.78
N PHE A 149 4.18 7.98 -20.99
CA PHE A 149 3.50 8.72 -22.06
C PHE A 149 4.03 10.13 -22.34
N GLU A 150 5.17 10.53 -21.78
CA GLU A 150 5.71 11.88 -21.96
C GLU A 150 6.12 12.14 -23.41
N THR A 151 6.68 11.15 -24.09
CA THR A 151 7.20 11.30 -25.45
C THR A 151 6.64 10.30 -26.44
N ALA A 152 6.13 9.16 -25.99
CA ALA A 152 5.73 8.04 -26.84
C ALA A 152 4.56 7.28 -26.22
N ASN A 153 4.09 6.25 -26.92
CA ASN A 153 3.20 5.22 -26.41
C ASN A 153 3.82 3.86 -26.79
N ARG A 154 4.15 3.06 -25.79
CA ARG A 154 4.75 1.73 -25.96
C ARG A 154 3.75 0.59 -25.96
N PHE A 155 2.47 0.88 -25.73
CA PHE A 155 1.41 -0.10 -25.85
C PHE A 155 1.08 -0.35 -27.32
N GLN A 156 0.95 -1.62 -27.67
CA GLN A 156 0.54 -2.07 -28.99
C GLN A 156 -0.67 -3.00 -28.86
N GLU A 157 -1.64 -2.77 -29.72
CA GLU A 157 -2.89 -3.51 -29.72
C GLU A 157 -2.76 -4.85 -30.42
N SER A 158 -3.48 -5.83 -29.87
CA SER A 158 -3.74 -7.10 -30.55
C SER A 158 -4.59 -6.87 -31.82
N VAL A 159 -4.45 -7.75 -32.78
CA VAL A 159 -5.26 -7.76 -34.02
C VAL A 159 -6.76 -7.93 -33.76
N THR A 160 -7.16 -8.31 -32.56
CA THR A 160 -8.56 -8.46 -32.15
C THR A 160 -9.14 -7.22 -31.50
N SER A 161 -8.33 -6.19 -31.25
CA SER A 161 -8.79 -4.91 -30.72
C SER A 161 -9.60 -4.14 -31.76
N SER A 162 -10.65 -3.47 -31.31
CA SER A 162 -11.41 -2.51 -32.11
C SER A 162 -11.12 -1.06 -31.72
N GLY A 163 -10.54 -0.86 -30.54
CA GLY A 163 -10.03 0.42 -30.02
C GLY A 163 -8.52 0.36 -29.81
N GLN A 164 -7.96 1.41 -29.23
CA GLN A 164 -6.51 1.54 -29.02
C GLN A 164 -6.20 2.33 -27.74
N VAL A 165 -4.99 2.17 -27.23
CA VAL A 165 -4.38 3.10 -26.25
C VAL A 165 -3.77 4.24 -27.07
N ILE A 166 -4.20 5.47 -26.86
CA ILE A 166 -3.62 6.65 -27.50
C ILE A 166 -2.90 7.53 -26.48
N ARG A 167 -1.78 8.09 -26.87
CA ARG A 167 -1.17 9.17 -26.09
C ARG A 167 -1.97 10.46 -26.30
N THR A 168 -2.36 11.12 -25.23
CA THR A 168 -3.07 12.38 -25.27
C THR A 168 -2.32 13.48 -24.52
N GLU A 169 -2.40 14.70 -25.00
CA GLU A 169 -1.92 15.93 -24.35
C GLU A 169 -3.09 16.85 -23.96
N ASP A 170 -4.33 16.39 -24.11
CA ASP A 170 -5.51 17.15 -23.71
C ASP A 170 -5.54 17.21 -22.17
N PRO A 171 -5.48 18.43 -21.57
CA PRO A 171 -5.47 18.57 -20.11
C PRO A 171 -6.66 17.94 -19.38
N ALA A 172 -7.76 17.66 -20.08
CA ALA A 172 -8.90 16.95 -19.52
C ALA A 172 -8.64 15.46 -19.29
N PHE A 173 -7.61 14.89 -19.94
CA PHE A 173 -7.28 13.47 -19.93
C PHE A 173 -5.80 13.19 -19.57
N VAL A 174 -5.05 14.22 -19.12
CA VAL A 174 -3.69 14.06 -18.61
C VAL A 174 -3.73 13.88 -17.11
N LEU A 175 -3.13 12.81 -16.61
CA LEU A 175 -3.03 12.50 -15.18
C LEU A 175 -1.84 13.19 -14.52
N ASP A 176 -0.69 13.21 -15.22
CA ASP A 176 0.53 13.83 -14.76
C ASP A 176 1.37 14.30 -15.96
N GLY A 177 2.33 15.22 -15.72
CA GLY A 177 3.26 15.68 -16.76
C GLY A 177 2.59 16.33 -17.96
N VAL A 178 3.01 15.92 -19.19
CA VAL A 178 2.56 16.48 -20.47
C VAL A 178 1.60 15.53 -21.19
N GLY A 179 1.73 14.24 -21.04
CA GLY A 179 0.94 13.26 -21.75
C GLY A 179 0.52 12.08 -20.89
N SER A 180 -0.62 11.47 -21.20
CA SER A 180 -1.09 10.22 -20.58
C SER A 180 -1.66 9.28 -21.63
N GLY A 181 -1.78 8.01 -21.30
CA GLY A 181 -2.48 7.03 -22.11
C GLY A 181 -4.00 7.16 -21.95
N LEU A 182 -4.72 7.24 -23.05
CA LEU A 182 -6.18 7.32 -23.07
C LEU A 182 -6.76 6.18 -23.89
N ILE A 183 -7.75 5.50 -23.35
CA ILE A 183 -8.65 4.59 -24.07
C ILE A 183 -10.04 5.20 -24.02
N VAL A 184 -10.67 5.33 -25.20
CA VAL A 184 -12.07 5.68 -25.32
C VAL A 184 -12.80 4.46 -25.88
N LEU A 185 -13.83 4.02 -25.15
CA LEU A 185 -14.64 2.88 -25.52
C LEU A 185 -16.09 3.30 -25.79
N ASP A 186 -16.63 2.77 -26.87
CA ASP A 186 -18.01 2.97 -27.33
C ASP A 186 -18.48 1.71 -28.08
N SER A 187 -19.65 1.79 -28.71
CA SER A 187 -20.20 0.66 -29.49
C SER A 187 -19.37 0.28 -30.73
N ALA A 188 -18.55 1.17 -31.27
CA ALA A 188 -17.67 0.92 -32.41
C ALA A 188 -16.28 0.46 -31.97
N HIS A 189 -15.76 1.03 -30.87
CA HIS A 189 -14.46 0.75 -30.28
C HIS A 189 -14.65 0.02 -28.94
N HIS A 190 -15.20 -1.20 -29.02
CA HIS A 190 -15.70 -1.91 -27.82
C HIS A 190 -14.65 -2.80 -27.15
N THR A 191 -13.44 -2.95 -27.70
CA THR A 191 -12.40 -3.84 -27.16
C THR A 191 -11.04 -3.26 -27.37
N VAL A 192 -10.25 -3.15 -26.29
CA VAL A 192 -8.82 -2.91 -26.30
C VAL A 192 -8.14 -4.07 -25.61
N ILE A 193 -7.19 -4.71 -26.29
CA ILE A 193 -6.30 -5.75 -25.80
C ILE A 193 -4.90 -5.34 -26.21
N SER A 194 -4.10 -4.86 -25.27
CA SER A 194 -2.80 -4.28 -25.58
C SER A 194 -1.70 -4.79 -24.66
N SER A 195 -0.45 -4.65 -25.08
CA SER A 195 0.72 -4.92 -24.27
C SER A 195 1.91 -4.03 -24.66
N THR A 196 2.88 -3.90 -23.78
CA THR A 196 4.15 -3.20 -24.02
C THR A 196 5.11 -4.07 -24.83
N ASN A 197 4.69 -4.54 -26.02
CA ASN A 197 5.31 -5.64 -26.73
C ASN A 197 6.73 -5.39 -27.28
N GLU A 198 7.16 -4.14 -27.37
CA GLU A 198 8.53 -3.77 -27.78
C GLU A 198 9.52 -3.75 -26.62
N GLN A 199 9.02 -3.84 -25.39
CA GLN A 199 9.84 -3.89 -24.19
C GLN A 199 9.62 -5.20 -23.43
N GLU A 200 10.68 -5.96 -23.38
CA GLU A 200 10.72 -7.22 -22.68
C GLU A 200 11.43 -7.02 -21.34
N TYR A 201 10.73 -7.35 -20.25
CA TYR A 201 11.23 -7.18 -18.89
C TYR A 201 11.70 -8.53 -18.33
N ASP A 202 12.94 -8.57 -17.86
CA ASP A 202 13.40 -9.65 -16.96
C ASP A 202 13.06 -9.24 -15.53
N LEU A 203 12.12 -9.93 -14.90
CA LEU A 203 11.67 -9.63 -13.54
C LEU A 203 12.36 -10.50 -12.48
N GLY A 204 13.27 -11.39 -12.90
CA GLY A 204 13.89 -12.34 -11.97
C GLY A 204 12.88 -13.31 -11.36
N THR A 205 13.33 -14.13 -10.41
CA THR A 205 12.46 -15.07 -9.66
C THR A 205 12.57 -14.90 -8.16
N ASN A 206 13.49 -14.07 -7.69
CA ASN A 206 13.80 -13.86 -6.28
C ASN A 206 13.40 -12.43 -5.86
N GLY A 207 12.86 -12.31 -4.67
CA GLY A 207 12.50 -11.01 -4.10
C GLY A 207 11.12 -10.48 -4.51
N PRO A 208 10.78 -9.29 -4.05
CA PRO A 208 9.56 -8.58 -4.41
C PRO A 208 9.64 -8.07 -5.85
N VAL A 209 8.54 -8.17 -6.59
CA VAL A 209 8.36 -7.58 -7.92
C VAL A 209 7.03 -6.88 -7.93
N TRP A 210 7.01 -5.60 -8.23
CA TRP A 210 5.81 -4.78 -8.21
C TRP A 210 5.66 -3.93 -9.46
N LEU A 211 4.41 -3.60 -9.76
CA LEU A 211 4.04 -2.61 -10.76
C LEU A 211 3.31 -1.47 -10.06
N GLU A 212 3.81 -0.27 -10.24
CA GLU A 212 3.10 0.96 -9.91
C GLU A 212 2.48 1.56 -11.17
N LEU A 213 1.30 2.15 -11.06
CA LEU A 213 0.72 2.99 -12.10
C LEU A 213 -0.30 3.98 -11.53
N ASP A 214 -0.47 5.08 -12.22
CA ASP A 214 -1.57 6.02 -12.03
C ASP A 214 -2.69 5.71 -13.03
N TYR A 215 -3.95 5.88 -12.59
CA TYR A 215 -5.10 5.68 -13.46
C TYR A 215 -6.30 6.49 -13.04
N SER A 216 -7.21 6.69 -13.99
CA SER A 216 -8.57 7.18 -13.76
C SER A 216 -9.48 6.54 -14.79
N CYS A 217 -10.66 6.12 -14.41
CA CYS A 217 -11.56 5.46 -15.35
C CYS A 217 -13.04 5.60 -14.97
N THR A 218 -13.90 5.54 -15.98
CA THR A 218 -15.37 5.52 -15.81
C THR A 218 -15.96 4.13 -15.93
N GLN A 219 -15.12 3.13 -16.29
CA GLN A 219 -15.51 1.73 -16.32
C GLN A 219 -14.36 0.82 -15.89
N PRO A 220 -14.61 -0.43 -15.50
CA PRO A 220 -13.55 -1.36 -15.14
C PRO A 220 -12.63 -1.71 -16.33
N PHE A 221 -11.34 -1.99 -16.02
CA PHE A 221 -10.37 -2.52 -16.96
C PHE A 221 -9.42 -3.50 -16.27
N TRP A 222 -8.65 -4.26 -17.03
CA TRP A 222 -7.74 -5.30 -16.53
C TRP A 222 -6.30 -4.88 -16.71
N ILE A 223 -5.50 -5.13 -15.69
CA ILE A 223 -4.04 -5.08 -15.73
C ILE A 223 -3.49 -6.48 -15.49
N GLY A 224 -2.44 -6.83 -16.22
CA GLY A 224 -1.80 -8.12 -16.09
C GLY A 224 -0.41 -8.17 -16.71
N LEU A 225 0.08 -9.38 -16.88
CA LEU A 225 1.34 -9.66 -17.55
C LEU A 225 1.12 -10.60 -18.74
N TYR A 226 1.88 -10.37 -19.79
CA TYR A 226 2.11 -11.36 -20.84
C TYR A 226 3.40 -12.09 -20.49
N VAL A 227 3.27 -13.35 -20.11
CA VAL A 227 4.38 -14.18 -19.65
C VAL A 227 4.87 -15.01 -20.83
N LYS A 228 6.13 -14.85 -21.20
CA LYS A 228 6.75 -15.54 -22.34
C LYS A 228 7.87 -16.45 -21.88
N ASN A 229 7.92 -17.62 -22.48
CA ASN A 229 9.04 -18.54 -22.38
C ASN A 229 9.44 -19.05 -23.77
N ALA A 230 10.46 -19.89 -23.86
CA ALA A 230 10.99 -20.39 -25.14
C ALA A 230 9.96 -21.11 -26.03
N VAL A 231 8.86 -21.58 -25.46
CA VAL A 231 7.88 -22.47 -26.14
C VAL A 231 6.49 -21.85 -26.23
N ASN A 232 6.11 -21.03 -25.23
CA ASN A 232 4.77 -20.55 -25.05
C ASN A 232 4.75 -19.09 -24.59
N ALA A 233 3.63 -18.42 -24.86
CA ALA A 233 3.34 -17.08 -24.39
C ALA A 233 1.89 -17.03 -23.89
N GLN A 234 1.68 -16.50 -22.68
CA GLN A 234 0.38 -16.50 -22.01
C GLN A 234 0.08 -15.14 -21.41
N ARG A 235 -1.14 -14.64 -21.64
CA ARG A 235 -1.68 -13.49 -20.89
C ARG A 235 -2.19 -13.96 -19.54
N VAL A 236 -1.71 -13.32 -18.49
CA VAL A 236 -2.10 -13.60 -17.11
C VAL A 236 -2.72 -12.33 -16.54
N PRO A 237 -4.05 -12.23 -16.45
CA PRO A 237 -4.70 -11.11 -15.79
C PRO A 237 -4.39 -11.17 -14.29
N ILE A 238 -4.01 -10.02 -13.72
CA ILE A 238 -3.67 -9.91 -12.29
C ILE A 238 -4.80 -9.27 -11.52
N LEU A 239 -5.32 -8.15 -12.02
CA LEU A 239 -6.34 -7.40 -11.32
C LEU A 239 -7.32 -6.73 -12.29
N ILE A 240 -8.58 -6.65 -11.85
CA ILE A 240 -9.59 -5.77 -12.43
C ILE A 240 -9.61 -4.49 -11.61
N LEU A 241 -9.31 -3.37 -12.23
CA LEU A 241 -9.42 -2.06 -11.64
C LEU A 241 -10.84 -1.53 -11.88
N ASN A 242 -11.56 -1.26 -10.80
CA ASN A 242 -12.92 -0.72 -10.87
C ASN A 242 -12.92 0.75 -11.29
N SER A 243 -14.08 1.23 -11.74
CA SER A 243 -14.31 2.65 -12.00
C SER A 243 -13.89 3.50 -10.80
N THR A 244 -13.21 4.61 -11.08
CA THR A 244 -12.89 5.65 -10.11
C THR A 244 -13.83 6.84 -10.23
N ASP A 245 -14.89 6.73 -11.05
CA ASP A 245 -15.79 7.83 -11.43
C ASP A 245 -15.05 9.06 -12.00
N GLY A 246 -13.89 8.80 -12.63
CA GLY A 246 -13.02 9.83 -13.20
C GLY A 246 -12.00 10.43 -12.22
N GLU A 247 -12.01 10.02 -10.96
CA GLU A 247 -11.01 10.47 -9.99
C GLU A 247 -9.65 9.79 -10.23
N ARG A 248 -8.57 10.56 -10.08
CA ARG A 248 -7.20 10.02 -10.16
C ARG A 248 -6.94 9.06 -9.01
N ASN A 249 -6.28 7.98 -9.32
CA ASN A 249 -5.87 6.97 -8.36
C ASN A 249 -4.48 6.44 -8.68
N LYS A 250 -3.74 5.99 -7.67
CA LYS A 250 -2.50 5.24 -7.83
C LYS A 250 -2.65 3.85 -7.24
N ILE A 251 -2.01 2.87 -7.86
CA ILE A 251 -2.04 1.49 -7.37
C ILE A 251 -0.64 0.88 -7.34
N TYR A 252 -0.46 0.00 -6.38
CA TYR A 252 0.72 -0.83 -6.16
C TYR A 252 0.33 -2.30 -6.34
N LEU A 253 0.75 -2.92 -7.43
CA LEU A 253 0.41 -4.31 -7.77
C LEU A 253 1.56 -5.25 -7.43
N ASP A 254 1.32 -6.23 -6.56
CA ASP A 254 2.27 -7.30 -6.30
C ASP A 254 2.27 -8.32 -7.46
N LEU A 255 3.33 -8.31 -8.25
CA LEU A 255 3.54 -9.23 -9.36
C LEU A 255 4.24 -10.53 -8.92
N GLY A 256 4.78 -10.55 -7.71
CA GLY A 256 5.55 -11.67 -7.18
C GLY A 256 4.86 -13.04 -7.30
N PRO A 257 3.55 -13.17 -7.04
CA PRO A 257 2.85 -14.44 -7.21
C PRO A 257 2.92 -15.00 -8.65
N VAL A 258 2.74 -14.14 -9.66
CA VAL A 258 2.82 -14.55 -11.08
C VAL A 258 4.25 -14.90 -11.46
N VAL A 259 5.22 -14.08 -11.07
CA VAL A 259 6.64 -14.29 -11.37
C VAL A 259 7.13 -15.60 -10.74
N ARG A 260 6.84 -15.87 -9.46
CA ARG A 260 7.24 -17.12 -8.78
C ARG A 260 6.59 -18.37 -9.35
N THR A 261 5.39 -18.26 -9.90
CA THR A 261 4.70 -19.41 -10.55
C THR A 261 5.07 -19.60 -12.01
N SER A 262 5.94 -18.76 -12.56
CA SER A 262 6.41 -18.79 -13.94
C SER A 262 7.94 -18.92 -14.01
N PRO A 263 8.56 -19.97 -13.43
CA PRO A 263 10.02 -20.06 -13.30
C PRO A 263 10.75 -20.20 -14.64
N ASP A 264 10.04 -20.65 -15.68
CA ASP A 264 10.60 -20.80 -17.04
C ASP A 264 10.36 -19.56 -17.92
N ALA A 265 9.78 -18.49 -17.36
CA ALA A 265 9.59 -17.25 -18.10
C ALA A 265 10.94 -16.61 -18.42
N THR A 266 11.11 -16.21 -19.66
CA THR A 266 12.30 -15.51 -20.13
C THR A 266 12.12 -14.00 -20.11
N HIS A 267 10.89 -13.54 -20.26
CA HIS A 267 10.53 -12.13 -20.22
C HIS A 267 9.03 -11.91 -20.04
N TYR A 268 8.69 -10.70 -19.70
CA TYR A 268 7.34 -10.26 -19.42
C TYR A 268 7.01 -8.97 -20.18
N GLU A 269 5.73 -8.77 -20.47
CA GLU A 269 5.19 -7.47 -20.94
C GLU A 269 4.03 -7.09 -20.02
N ILE A 270 3.81 -5.79 -19.81
CA ILE A 270 2.63 -5.30 -19.11
C ILE A 270 1.46 -5.38 -20.09
N THR A 271 0.29 -5.86 -19.61
CA THR A 271 -0.93 -5.93 -20.42
C THR A 271 -2.01 -5.03 -19.85
N LEU A 272 -2.76 -4.39 -20.76
CA LEU A 272 -3.92 -3.58 -20.45
C LEU A 272 -5.07 -4.00 -21.36
N ASP A 273 -6.17 -4.46 -20.76
CA ASP A 273 -7.36 -4.91 -21.49
C ASP A 273 -8.60 -4.16 -21.00
N ALA A 274 -9.40 -3.65 -21.90
CA ALA A 274 -10.62 -2.94 -21.60
C ALA A 274 -11.73 -3.35 -22.57
N TYR A 275 -12.95 -3.53 -22.04
CA TYR A 275 -14.10 -3.96 -22.79
C TYR A 275 -15.28 -3.05 -22.47
N TYR A 276 -15.86 -2.42 -23.49
CA TYR A 276 -16.99 -1.55 -23.34
C TYR A 276 -18.17 -2.25 -22.67
N ASP A 277 -18.64 -1.69 -21.57
CA ASP A 277 -19.69 -2.28 -20.73
C ASP A 277 -21.11 -1.79 -21.08
N GLY A 278 -21.22 -0.79 -21.98
CA GLY A 278 -22.51 -0.21 -22.39
C GLY A 278 -23.16 0.69 -21.33
N SER A 279 -22.45 1.07 -20.28
CA SER A 279 -23.00 1.88 -19.18
C SER A 279 -23.31 3.33 -19.56
N ALA A 280 -22.63 3.87 -20.59
CA ALA A 280 -22.79 5.21 -21.13
C ALA A 280 -22.60 5.19 -22.64
N GLU A 281 -22.81 6.30 -23.34
CA GLU A 281 -22.56 6.42 -24.79
C GLU A 281 -21.08 6.19 -25.12
N SER A 282 -20.21 6.69 -24.26
CA SER A 282 -18.76 6.41 -24.26
C SER A 282 -18.23 6.35 -22.83
N THR A 283 -17.20 5.54 -22.64
CA THR A 283 -16.46 5.41 -21.39
C THR A 283 -14.97 5.58 -21.64
N PHE A 284 -14.19 5.90 -20.62
CA PHE A 284 -12.77 6.10 -20.80
C PHE A 284 -11.96 5.43 -19.68
N VAL A 285 -10.70 5.13 -20.02
CA VAL A 285 -9.64 4.72 -19.11
C VAL A 285 -8.42 5.60 -19.42
N MET A 286 -7.93 6.29 -18.42
CA MET A 286 -6.67 7.03 -18.43
C MET A 286 -5.64 6.26 -17.61
N VAL A 287 -4.43 6.18 -18.11
CA VAL A 287 -3.33 5.47 -17.43
C VAL A 287 -2.02 6.23 -17.59
N ASP A 288 -1.14 6.12 -16.60
CA ASP A 288 0.13 6.83 -16.61
C ASP A 288 1.15 6.21 -15.65
N ASN A 289 2.41 6.63 -15.73
CA ASN A 289 3.48 6.38 -14.76
C ASN A 289 3.65 4.89 -14.40
N PHE A 290 3.69 4.02 -15.42
CA PHE A 290 3.97 2.60 -15.21
C PHE A 290 5.44 2.39 -14.83
N LYS A 291 5.66 1.89 -13.62
CA LYS A 291 6.98 1.54 -13.10
C LYS A 291 7.00 0.09 -12.65
N LEU A 292 7.96 -0.66 -13.14
CA LEU A 292 8.28 -1.99 -12.62
C LEU A 292 9.43 -1.86 -11.62
N LEU A 293 9.24 -2.40 -10.42
CA LEU A 293 10.21 -2.38 -9.35
C LEU A 293 10.55 -3.79 -8.92
N ARG A 294 11.85 -4.03 -8.72
CA ARG A 294 12.36 -5.28 -8.17
C ARG A 294 13.63 -5.06 -7.37
N TYR A 295 14.04 -6.06 -6.62
CA TYR A 295 15.42 -6.20 -6.16
C TYR A 295 16.21 -7.09 -7.13
N PRO A 296 17.51 -6.83 -7.33
CA PRO A 296 18.37 -7.56 -8.25
C PRO A 296 18.56 -9.04 -7.88
#